data_77131c5012058e126673d8c9b13e332b
#
_entry.id   77131c5012058e126673d8c9b13e332b
#
_cell.length_a   1.000
_cell.length_b   1.000
_cell.length_c   1.000
_cell.angle_alpha   90.00
_cell.angle_beta   90.00
_cell.angle_gamma   90.00
#
_symmetry.space_group_name_H-M   'P 1'
#
loop_
_entity.id
_entity.type
_entity.pdbx_description
1 polymer ?
#
loop_
_entity_poly.entity_id
_entity_poly.type
_entity_poly.pdbx_seq_one_letter_code
_entity_poly.pdbx_strand_id
1 'polypeptide(L)'
;MNEQIIYPSLLIIGGILISTMVIIILTRFSNKIMKFFELYPESKGILNLSLRFISWFVGLIILLIFVRLALRFLNLEFTMKITEDVIKLAPKYILAALLVLAGFYATRLIRERSKDYKFELKERILLVIYFIVHMTFIFTALYTIGVNVTFFLEFYKVVLWIIGAIIALVISMTIGIPLGMSIHEKIKKERKHTRK
;
A
#
# COMPACT_ATOMS: atom_id res chain seq x y z
N MET A 1 30.58 32.93 24.88
CA MET A 1 30.60 32.48 23.47
C MET A 1 30.71 30.97 23.32
N ASN A 2 31.39 30.24 24.21
CA ASN A 2 31.54 28.77 24.09
C ASN A 2 30.27 27.99 24.40
N GLU A 3 29.44 28.42 25.34
CA GLU A 3 28.23 27.68 25.72
C GLU A 3 27.17 27.63 24.61
N GLN A 4 27.04 28.68 23.81
CA GLN A 4 26.09 28.73 22.69
C GLN A 4 26.40 27.73 21.57
N ILE A 5 27.62 27.22 21.48
CA ILE A 5 28.03 26.24 20.48
C ILE A 5 28.08 24.82 21.09
N ILE A 6 28.43 24.72 22.36
CA ILE A 6 28.63 23.44 23.07
C ILE A 6 27.29 22.69 23.19
N TYR A 7 26.20 23.32 23.64
CA TYR A 7 24.90 22.66 23.80
C TYR A 7 24.30 22.15 22.50
N PRO A 8 24.25 22.92 21.40
CA PRO A 8 23.79 22.41 20.12
C PRO A 8 24.61 21.24 19.60
N SER A 9 25.92 21.28 19.75
CA SER A 9 26.84 20.22 19.32
C SER A 9 26.59 18.92 20.09
N LEU A 10 26.39 18.98 21.42
CA LEU A 10 26.05 17.83 22.25
C LEU A 10 24.71 17.25 21.89
N LEU A 11 23.70 18.07 21.55
CA LEU A 11 22.38 17.61 21.11
C LEU A 11 22.48 16.86 19.78
N ILE A 12 23.27 17.36 18.84
CA ILE A 12 23.43 16.68 17.53
C ILE A 12 24.15 15.34 17.73
N ILE A 13 25.22 15.29 18.50
CA ILE A 13 25.95 14.05 18.82
C ILE A 13 25.02 13.05 19.53
N GLY A 14 24.29 13.51 20.55
CA GLY A 14 23.27 12.68 21.23
C GLY A 14 22.19 12.17 20.27
N GLY A 15 21.72 13.01 19.38
CA GLY A 15 20.76 12.66 18.34
C GLY A 15 21.27 11.57 17.38
N ILE A 16 22.54 11.67 16.97
CA ILE A 16 23.19 10.65 16.11
C ILE A 16 23.27 9.31 16.86
N LEU A 17 23.71 9.32 18.12
CA LEU A 17 23.82 8.11 18.92
C LEU A 17 22.46 7.43 19.14
N ILE A 18 21.44 8.20 19.55
CA ILE A 18 20.09 7.68 19.79
C ILE A 18 19.46 7.17 18.49
N SER A 19 19.56 7.94 17.41
CA SER A 19 19.06 7.54 16.08
C SER A 19 19.69 6.23 15.63
N THR A 20 21.01 6.09 15.73
CA THR A 20 21.74 4.88 15.36
C THR A 20 21.32 3.69 16.22
N MET A 21 21.17 3.89 17.53
CA MET A 21 20.71 2.85 18.44
C MET A 21 19.30 2.38 18.08
N VAL A 22 18.38 3.28 17.78
CA VAL A 22 17.01 2.94 17.35
C VAL A 22 17.01 2.19 16.03
N ILE A 23 17.81 2.60 15.04
CA ILE A 23 17.95 1.89 13.76
C ILE A 23 18.42 0.45 14.01
N ILE A 24 19.42 0.25 14.86
CA ILE A 24 19.94 -1.09 15.19
C ILE A 24 18.87 -1.94 15.86
N ILE A 25 18.14 -1.39 16.83
CA ILE A 25 17.05 -2.10 17.54
C ILE A 25 15.96 -2.50 16.57
N LEU A 26 15.47 -1.56 15.75
CA LEU A 26 14.42 -1.81 14.77
C LEU A 26 14.86 -2.83 13.71
N THR A 27 16.11 -2.76 13.25
CA THR A 27 16.64 -3.73 12.28
C THR A 27 16.75 -5.13 12.90
N ARG A 28 17.16 -5.24 14.16
CA ARG A 28 17.17 -6.53 14.88
C ARG A 28 15.76 -7.10 15.08
N PHE A 29 14.80 -6.23 15.41
CA PHE A 29 13.40 -6.61 15.55
C PHE A 29 12.80 -7.04 14.21
N SER A 30 13.11 -6.31 13.15
CA SER A 30 12.76 -6.66 11.76
C SER A 30 13.24 -8.06 11.39
N ASN A 31 14.49 -8.39 11.71
CA ASN A 31 15.04 -9.73 11.46
C ASN A 31 14.32 -10.83 12.27
N LYS A 32 13.81 -10.53 13.48
CA LYS A 32 12.97 -11.45 14.25
C LYS A 32 11.61 -11.66 13.60
N ILE A 33 10.96 -10.58 13.15
CA ILE A 33 9.69 -10.65 12.42
C ILE A 33 9.86 -11.47 11.14
N MET A 34 10.96 -11.27 10.41
CA MET A 34 11.26 -12.03 9.20
C MET A 34 11.37 -13.54 9.43
N LYS A 35 11.90 -13.98 10.57
CA LYS A 35 11.93 -15.40 10.94
C LYS A 35 10.54 -15.98 11.15
N PHE A 36 9.60 -15.17 11.65
CA PHE A 36 8.21 -15.58 11.82
C PHE A 36 7.47 -15.74 10.46
N PHE A 37 7.87 -14.96 9.46
CA PHE A 37 7.34 -15.04 8.09
C PHE A 37 8.12 -16.00 7.18
N GLU A 38 8.88 -16.94 7.72
CA GLU A 38 9.66 -17.95 6.96
C GLU A 38 8.82 -18.85 6.06
N LEU A 39 7.52 -18.90 6.26
CA LEU A 39 6.55 -19.64 5.43
C LEU A 39 6.47 -19.14 3.96
N TYR A 40 7.04 -17.96 3.63
CA TYR A 40 6.95 -17.37 2.29
C TYR A 40 8.31 -16.86 1.80
N PRO A 41 9.18 -17.75 1.30
CA PRO A 41 10.57 -17.40 0.93
C PRO A 41 10.67 -16.31 -0.14
N GLU A 42 9.70 -16.22 -1.03
CA GLU A 42 9.70 -15.25 -2.12
C GLU A 42 9.37 -13.81 -1.67
N SER A 43 8.66 -13.61 -0.55
CA SER A 43 8.34 -12.28 0.00
C SER A 43 9.47 -11.69 0.86
N LYS A 44 10.46 -12.50 1.24
CA LYS A 44 11.58 -12.09 2.11
C LYS A 44 12.31 -10.84 1.62
N GLY A 45 12.57 -10.74 0.31
CA GLY A 45 13.34 -9.63 -0.25
C GLY A 45 12.65 -8.28 -0.08
N ILE A 46 11.37 -8.21 -0.46
CA ILE A 46 10.58 -6.96 -0.42
C ILE A 46 10.30 -6.58 1.03
N LEU A 47 9.90 -7.55 1.87
CA LEU A 47 9.61 -7.30 3.28
C LEU A 47 10.86 -6.80 4.02
N ASN A 48 12.03 -7.40 3.76
CA ASN A 48 13.30 -6.97 4.36
C ASN A 48 13.68 -5.56 3.93
N LEU A 49 13.54 -5.24 2.63
CA LEU A 49 13.79 -3.89 2.13
C LEU A 49 12.86 -2.87 2.78
N SER A 50 11.58 -3.19 2.89
CA SER A 50 10.57 -2.34 3.51
C SER A 50 10.84 -2.07 4.98
N LEU A 51 11.13 -3.11 5.75
CA LEU A 51 11.42 -3.00 7.17
C LEU A 51 12.73 -2.23 7.43
N ARG A 52 13.74 -2.43 6.59
CA ARG A 52 14.98 -1.63 6.65
C ARG A 52 14.70 -0.17 6.33
N PHE A 53 13.94 0.11 5.27
CA PHE A 53 13.57 1.47 4.90
C PHE A 53 12.83 2.18 6.05
N ILE A 54 11.86 1.52 6.68
CA ILE A 54 11.14 2.05 7.84
C ILE A 54 12.10 2.34 9.00
N SER A 55 13.01 1.40 9.30
CA SER A 55 13.99 1.56 10.38
C SER A 55 14.89 2.77 10.16
N TRP A 56 15.39 2.96 8.94
CA TRP A 56 16.20 4.12 8.57
C TRP A 56 15.41 5.41 8.64
N PHE A 57 14.16 5.40 8.19
CA PHE A 57 13.30 6.58 8.18
C PHE A 57 12.92 7.03 9.59
N VAL A 58 12.61 6.09 10.48
CA VAL A 58 12.37 6.38 11.91
C VAL A 58 13.62 7.00 12.55
N GLY A 59 14.80 6.43 12.28
CA GLY A 59 16.06 6.99 12.75
C GLY A 59 16.30 8.42 12.24
N LEU A 60 16.00 8.68 10.97
CA LEU A 60 16.10 10.01 10.38
C LEU A 60 15.18 11.03 11.09
N ILE A 61 13.93 10.65 11.37
CA ILE A 61 12.99 11.51 12.10
C ILE A 61 13.54 11.85 13.49
N ILE A 62 14.06 10.87 14.21
CA ILE A 62 14.65 11.09 15.53
C ILE A 62 15.81 12.07 15.42
N LEU A 63 16.71 11.88 14.44
CA LEU A 63 17.81 12.81 14.19
C LEU A 63 17.31 14.23 13.92
N LEU A 64 16.30 14.39 13.07
CA LEU A 64 15.70 15.69 12.76
C LEU A 64 15.10 16.39 13.98
N ILE A 65 14.53 15.63 14.92
CA ILE A 65 14.02 16.18 16.19
C ILE A 65 15.18 16.77 17.00
N PHE A 66 16.32 16.07 17.10
CA PHE A 66 17.49 16.58 17.80
C PHE A 66 18.14 17.77 17.10
N VAL A 67 18.20 17.74 15.76
CA VAL A 67 18.65 18.89 14.96
C VAL A 67 17.74 20.10 15.20
N ARG A 68 16.42 19.93 15.21
CA ARG A 68 15.48 21.01 15.53
C ARG A 68 15.74 21.59 16.93
N LEU A 69 15.96 20.75 17.93
CA LEU A 69 16.33 21.21 19.28
C LEU A 69 17.62 22.00 19.29
N ALA A 70 18.66 21.52 18.58
CA ALA A 70 19.94 22.23 18.46
C ALA A 70 19.77 23.59 17.76
N LEU A 71 19.01 23.68 16.68
CA LEU A 71 18.73 24.92 15.95
C LEU A 71 17.99 25.96 16.80
N ARG A 72 17.16 25.50 17.74
CA ARG A 72 16.49 26.40 18.69
C ARG A 72 17.49 27.17 19.57
N PHE A 73 18.56 26.52 20.00
CA PHE A 73 19.62 27.17 20.75
C PHE A 73 20.44 28.18 19.93
N LEU A 74 20.46 27.99 18.60
CA LEU A 74 21.16 28.89 17.67
C LEU A 74 20.29 30.07 17.19
N ASN A 75 19.01 30.13 17.61
CA ASN A 75 18.03 31.13 17.18
C ASN A 75 17.84 31.21 15.64
N LEU A 76 17.99 30.08 14.94
CA LEU A 76 17.82 29.98 13.50
C LEU A 76 16.37 29.68 13.16
N GLU A 77 15.46 30.65 13.26
CA GLU A 77 14.02 30.50 13.11
C GLU A 77 13.62 29.93 11.75
N PHE A 78 14.25 30.36 10.66
CA PHE A 78 13.95 29.86 9.32
C PHE A 78 14.21 28.36 9.18
N THR A 79 15.37 27.91 9.66
CA THR A 79 15.76 26.48 9.58
C THR A 79 14.92 25.63 10.51
N MET A 80 14.49 26.16 11.65
CA MET A 80 13.54 25.49 12.56
C MET A 80 12.20 25.23 11.88
N LYS A 81 11.66 26.20 11.16
CA LYS A 81 10.37 26.07 10.46
C LYS A 81 10.43 24.97 9.41
N ILE A 82 11.49 24.95 8.58
CA ILE A 82 11.68 23.88 7.58
C ILE A 82 11.77 22.51 8.24
N THR A 83 12.55 22.39 9.33
CA THR A 83 12.71 21.11 10.04
C THR A 83 11.40 20.65 10.65
N GLU A 84 10.59 21.58 11.17
CA GLU A 84 9.26 21.28 11.70
C GLU A 84 8.30 20.78 10.62
N ASP A 85 8.29 21.41 9.45
CA ASP A 85 7.46 20.99 8.33
C ASP A 85 7.86 19.59 7.85
N VAL A 86 9.15 19.30 7.75
CA VAL A 86 9.65 17.96 7.41
C VAL A 86 9.21 16.92 8.45
N ILE A 87 9.33 17.21 9.75
CA ILE A 87 8.89 16.29 10.82
C ILE A 87 7.38 16.04 10.76
N LYS A 88 6.58 17.08 10.50
CA LYS A 88 5.11 16.94 10.37
C LYS A 88 4.70 16.10 9.15
N LEU A 89 5.44 16.20 8.06
CA LEU A 89 5.17 15.48 6.82
C LEU A 89 5.69 14.03 6.87
N ALA A 90 6.75 13.77 7.62
CA ALA A 90 7.40 12.47 7.69
C ALA A 90 6.45 11.28 7.94
N PRO A 91 5.50 11.31 8.90
CA PRO A 91 4.55 10.21 9.11
C PRO A 91 3.69 9.93 7.88
N LYS A 92 3.29 10.96 7.12
CA LYS A 92 2.50 10.81 5.90
C LYS A 92 3.29 10.10 4.81
N TYR A 93 4.56 10.44 4.62
CA TYR A 93 5.44 9.77 3.65
C TYR A 93 5.72 8.32 4.02
N ILE A 94 5.90 8.01 5.33
CA ILE A 94 6.04 6.63 5.80
C ILE A 94 4.77 5.84 5.48
N LEU A 95 3.60 6.38 5.82
CA LEU A 95 2.33 5.71 5.56
C LEU A 95 2.11 5.49 4.07
N ALA A 96 2.41 6.48 3.23
CA ALA A 96 2.33 6.34 1.79
C ALA A 96 3.25 5.23 1.25
N ALA A 97 4.50 5.18 1.71
CA ALA A 97 5.43 4.13 1.34
C ALA A 97 4.93 2.74 1.77
N LEU A 98 4.38 2.62 2.99
CA LEU A 98 3.77 1.39 3.48
C LEU A 98 2.57 0.95 2.64
N LEU A 99 1.72 1.89 2.21
CA LEU A 99 0.59 1.61 1.33
C LEU A 99 1.05 1.06 -0.03
N VAL A 100 2.06 1.67 -0.66
CA VAL A 100 2.62 1.14 -1.92
C VAL A 100 3.15 -0.27 -1.72
N LEU A 101 3.88 -0.54 -0.65
CA LEU A 101 4.40 -1.87 -0.33
C LEU A 101 3.28 -2.88 -0.06
N ALA A 102 2.21 -2.46 0.63
CA ALA A 102 1.02 -3.28 0.84
C ALA A 102 0.35 -3.66 -0.48
N GLY A 103 0.32 -2.74 -1.45
CA GLY A 103 -0.17 -3.00 -2.81
C GLY A 103 0.64 -4.08 -3.53
N PHE A 104 1.96 -4.00 -3.49
CA PHE A 104 2.84 -5.04 -4.04
C PHE A 104 2.63 -6.40 -3.35
N TYR A 105 2.50 -6.41 -2.03
CA TYR A 105 2.25 -7.63 -1.27
C TYR A 105 0.89 -8.24 -1.59
N ALA A 106 -0.17 -7.43 -1.64
CA ALA A 106 -1.52 -7.88 -2.00
C ALA A 106 -1.56 -8.51 -3.39
N THR A 107 -0.93 -7.88 -4.39
CA THR A 107 -0.85 -8.40 -5.76
C THR A 107 -0.13 -9.76 -5.79
N ARG A 108 0.93 -9.88 -5.01
CA ARG A 108 1.67 -11.12 -4.92
C ARG A 108 0.84 -12.24 -4.29
N LEU A 109 0.13 -11.97 -3.19
CA LEU A 109 -0.79 -12.93 -2.58
C LEU A 109 -1.85 -13.41 -3.57
N ILE A 110 -2.43 -12.49 -4.34
CA ILE A 110 -3.40 -12.84 -5.39
C ILE A 110 -2.76 -13.76 -6.43
N ARG A 111 -1.55 -13.45 -6.86
CA ARG A 111 -0.81 -14.28 -7.84
C ARG A 111 -0.55 -15.68 -7.32
N GLU A 112 -0.10 -15.82 -6.07
CA GLU A 112 0.18 -17.11 -5.45
C GLU A 112 -1.09 -17.95 -5.30
N ARG A 113 -2.19 -17.36 -4.82
CA ARG A 113 -3.48 -18.04 -4.67
C ARG A 113 -4.13 -18.42 -6.00
N SER A 114 -3.79 -17.69 -7.06
CA SER A 114 -4.34 -17.95 -8.40
C SER A 114 -3.59 -19.03 -9.17
N LYS A 115 -2.46 -19.56 -8.67
CA LYS A 115 -1.67 -20.59 -9.38
C LYS A 115 -2.49 -21.85 -9.68
N ASP A 116 -3.34 -22.25 -8.74
CA ASP A 116 -4.10 -23.51 -8.81
C ASP A 116 -5.31 -23.46 -9.76
N TYR A 117 -5.74 -22.26 -10.13
CA TYR A 117 -6.87 -22.10 -11.04
C TYR A 117 -6.43 -22.24 -12.50
N LYS A 118 -7.07 -23.15 -13.26
CA LYS A 118 -6.81 -23.39 -14.67
C LYS A 118 -8.02 -22.96 -15.50
N PHE A 119 -7.97 -21.78 -16.10
CA PHE A 119 -8.95 -21.32 -17.08
C PHE A 119 -8.27 -20.46 -18.15
N GLU A 120 -8.79 -20.50 -19.37
CA GLU A 120 -8.14 -19.98 -20.57
C GLU A 120 -7.83 -18.46 -20.51
N LEU A 121 -8.67 -17.69 -19.83
CA LEU A 121 -8.51 -16.23 -19.69
C LEU A 121 -7.81 -15.79 -18.40
N LYS A 122 -7.25 -16.73 -17.63
CA LYS A 122 -6.64 -16.47 -16.31
C LYS A 122 -5.66 -15.31 -16.31
N GLU A 123 -4.70 -15.34 -17.23
CA GLU A 123 -3.63 -14.33 -17.24
C GLU A 123 -4.16 -12.92 -17.51
N ARG A 124 -5.13 -12.78 -18.41
CA ARG A 124 -5.75 -11.48 -18.72
C ARG A 124 -6.56 -10.94 -17.54
N ILE A 125 -7.34 -11.81 -16.88
CA ILE A 125 -8.13 -11.43 -15.70
C ILE A 125 -7.19 -11.02 -14.55
N LEU A 126 -6.13 -11.78 -14.30
CA LEU A 126 -5.16 -11.47 -13.28
C LEU A 126 -4.44 -10.13 -13.54
N LEU A 127 -4.11 -9.83 -14.81
CA LEU A 127 -3.50 -8.56 -15.17
C LEU A 127 -4.41 -7.38 -14.82
N VAL A 128 -5.71 -7.48 -15.12
CA VAL A 128 -6.70 -6.45 -14.75
C VAL A 128 -6.80 -6.29 -13.23
N ILE A 129 -6.88 -7.41 -12.50
CA ILE A 129 -6.93 -7.38 -11.03
C ILE A 129 -5.68 -6.73 -10.46
N TYR A 130 -4.50 -7.08 -10.97
CA TYR A 130 -3.23 -6.48 -10.51
C TYR A 130 -3.19 -4.99 -10.76
N PHE A 131 -3.62 -4.55 -11.94
CA PHE A 131 -3.71 -3.14 -12.28
C PHE A 131 -4.64 -2.40 -11.31
N ILE A 132 -5.83 -2.94 -11.04
CA ILE A 132 -6.79 -2.35 -10.11
C ILE A 132 -6.19 -2.23 -8.70
N VAL A 133 -5.61 -3.31 -8.19
CA VAL A 133 -5.01 -3.33 -6.85
C VAL A 133 -3.87 -2.31 -6.75
N HIS A 134 -2.93 -2.31 -7.71
CA HIS A 134 -1.81 -1.36 -7.69
C HIS A 134 -2.28 0.08 -7.74
N MET A 135 -3.21 0.42 -8.64
CA MET A 135 -3.73 1.78 -8.77
C MET A 135 -4.44 2.24 -7.50
N THR A 136 -5.21 1.35 -6.85
CA THR A 136 -5.87 1.67 -5.58
C THR A 136 -4.83 2.08 -4.52
N PHE A 137 -3.79 1.29 -4.33
CA PHE A 137 -2.77 1.58 -3.31
C PHE A 137 -1.93 2.81 -3.67
N ILE A 138 -1.56 3.00 -4.95
CA ILE A 138 -0.81 4.17 -5.41
C ILE A 138 -1.63 5.45 -5.19
N PHE A 139 -2.90 5.48 -5.60
CA PHE A 139 -3.73 6.67 -5.40
C PHE A 139 -3.97 6.96 -3.92
N THR A 140 -4.16 5.93 -3.08
CA THR A 140 -4.29 6.10 -1.64
C THR A 140 -2.99 6.66 -1.03
N ALA A 141 -1.83 6.18 -1.48
CA ALA A 141 -0.53 6.69 -1.05
C ALA A 141 -0.32 8.16 -1.45
N LEU A 142 -0.62 8.52 -2.70
CA LEU A 142 -0.56 9.91 -3.19
C LEU A 142 -1.51 10.83 -2.41
N TYR A 143 -2.74 10.39 -2.16
CA TYR A 143 -3.68 11.13 -1.34
C TYR A 143 -3.16 11.35 0.08
N THR A 144 -2.52 10.35 0.68
CA THR A 144 -1.96 10.42 2.05
C THR A 144 -0.87 11.50 2.18
N ILE A 145 -0.05 11.70 1.15
CA ILE A 145 0.98 12.76 1.15
C ILE A 145 0.43 14.14 0.76
N GLY A 146 -0.87 14.23 0.46
CA GLY A 146 -1.53 15.49 0.14
C GLY A 146 -1.51 15.87 -1.34
N VAL A 147 -1.15 14.94 -2.24
CA VAL A 147 -1.30 15.15 -3.69
C VAL A 147 -2.78 15.18 -4.04
N ASN A 148 -3.21 16.20 -4.76
CA ASN A 148 -4.59 16.25 -5.24
C ASN A 148 -4.80 15.23 -6.36
N VAL A 149 -5.30 14.07 -5.99
CA VAL A 149 -5.60 12.97 -6.92
C VAL A 149 -7.08 12.85 -7.24
N THR A 150 -7.89 13.85 -6.89
CA THR A 150 -9.35 13.80 -7.03
C THR A 150 -9.77 13.46 -8.47
N PHE A 151 -9.17 14.09 -9.46
CA PHE A 151 -9.46 13.78 -10.86
C PHE A 151 -9.17 12.32 -11.21
N PHE A 152 -8.01 11.80 -10.79
CA PHE A 152 -7.63 10.41 -11.04
C PHE A 152 -8.54 9.42 -10.29
N LEU A 153 -8.97 9.76 -9.07
CA LEU A 153 -9.90 8.96 -8.30
C LEU A 153 -11.27 8.89 -8.96
N GLU A 154 -11.79 10.01 -9.47
CA GLU A 154 -13.06 10.02 -10.20
C GLU A 154 -12.96 9.20 -11.50
N PHE A 155 -11.91 9.39 -12.28
CA PHE A 155 -11.66 8.57 -13.47
C PHE A 155 -11.56 7.08 -13.13
N TYR A 156 -10.84 6.74 -12.07
CA TYR A 156 -10.69 5.35 -11.61
C TYR A 156 -12.02 4.74 -11.17
N LYS A 157 -12.87 5.48 -10.47
CA LYS A 157 -14.24 5.04 -10.13
C LYS A 157 -15.04 4.70 -11.37
N VAL A 158 -15.00 5.54 -12.40
CA VAL A 158 -15.68 5.29 -13.67
C VAL A 158 -15.20 4.00 -14.31
N VAL A 159 -13.88 3.77 -14.36
CA VAL A 159 -13.30 2.52 -14.88
C VAL A 159 -13.77 1.31 -14.09
N LEU A 160 -13.81 1.38 -12.74
CA LEU A 160 -14.32 0.30 -11.90
C LEU A 160 -15.82 0.02 -12.16
N TRP A 161 -16.63 1.06 -12.35
CA TRP A 161 -18.04 0.90 -12.70
C TRP A 161 -18.23 0.20 -14.04
N ILE A 162 -17.46 0.57 -15.05
CA ILE A 162 -17.49 -0.06 -16.38
C ILE A 162 -17.11 -1.54 -16.26
N ILE A 163 -16.02 -1.86 -15.55
CA ILE A 163 -15.60 -3.25 -15.34
C ILE A 163 -16.67 -4.04 -14.58
N GLY A 164 -17.24 -3.47 -13.53
CA GLY A 164 -18.33 -4.09 -12.78
C GLY A 164 -19.57 -4.36 -13.64
N ALA A 165 -19.94 -3.41 -14.48
CA ALA A 165 -21.07 -3.57 -15.41
C ALA A 165 -20.80 -4.69 -16.44
N ILE A 166 -19.59 -4.77 -17.00
CA ILE A 166 -19.20 -5.82 -17.94
C ILE A 166 -19.28 -7.20 -17.26
N ILE A 167 -18.73 -7.32 -16.04
CA ILE A 167 -18.78 -8.58 -15.28
C ILE A 167 -20.24 -8.99 -14.99
N ALA A 168 -21.05 -8.05 -14.53
CA ALA A 168 -22.48 -8.30 -14.27
C ALA A 168 -23.22 -8.76 -15.53
N LEU A 169 -22.92 -8.15 -16.67
CA LEU A 169 -23.52 -8.51 -17.96
C LEU A 169 -23.09 -9.91 -18.42
N VAL A 170 -21.80 -10.25 -18.28
CA VAL A 170 -21.28 -11.59 -18.61
C VAL A 170 -21.93 -12.65 -17.72
N ILE A 171 -22.00 -12.42 -16.40
CA ILE A 171 -22.64 -13.33 -15.46
C ILE A 171 -24.14 -13.49 -15.81
N SER A 172 -24.82 -12.39 -16.08
CA SER A 172 -26.24 -12.39 -16.46
C SER A 172 -26.49 -13.18 -17.73
N MET A 173 -25.67 -13.04 -18.77
CA MET A 173 -25.74 -13.80 -20.00
C MET A 173 -25.41 -15.28 -19.77
N THR A 174 -24.39 -15.59 -19.01
CA THR A 174 -23.93 -16.98 -18.82
C THR A 174 -24.92 -17.79 -18.00
N ILE A 175 -25.62 -17.21 -17.04
CA ILE A 175 -26.58 -17.88 -16.17
C ILE A 175 -28.01 -17.66 -16.65
N GLY A 176 -28.35 -16.45 -17.09
CA GLY A 176 -29.71 -16.08 -17.46
C GLY A 176 -30.23 -16.76 -18.74
N ILE A 177 -29.37 -16.88 -19.76
CA ILE A 177 -29.78 -17.52 -21.03
C ILE A 177 -30.08 -19.01 -20.83
N PRO A 178 -29.22 -19.85 -20.23
CA PRO A 178 -29.54 -21.27 -20.02
C PRO A 178 -30.74 -21.49 -19.10
N LEU A 179 -30.90 -20.68 -18.06
CA LEU A 179 -32.10 -20.75 -17.20
C LEU A 179 -33.37 -20.39 -17.95
N GLY A 180 -33.37 -19.35 -18.76
CA GLY A 180 -34.49 -18.93 -19.58
C GLY A 180 -34.89 -20.01 -20.59
N MET A 181 -33.91 -20.64 -21.24
CA MET A 181 -34.13 -21.77 -22.16
C MET A 181 -34.73 -22.97 -21.44
N SER A 182 -34.24 -23.36 -20.30
CA SER A 182 -34.72 -24.47 -19.47
C SER A 182 -36.17 -24.27 -19.03
N ILE A 183 -36.53 -23.06 -18.59
CA ILE A 183 -37.90 -22.69 -18.21
C ILE A 183 -38.82 -22.74 -19.43
N HIS A 184 -38.39 -22.21 -20.56
CA HIS A 184 -39.16 -22.20 -21.78
C HIS A 184 -39.48 -23.64 -22.27
N GLU A 185 -38.52 -24.55 -22.21
CA GLU A 185 -38.71 -25.94 -22.56
C GLU A 185 -39.71 -26.66 -21.62
N LYS A 186 -39.63 -26.39 -20.30
CA LYS A 186 -40.60 -26.95 -19.33
C LYS A 186 -42.03 -26.49 -19.65
N ILE A 187 -42.23 -25.20 -19.87
CA ILE A 187 -43.54 -24.63 -20.20
C ILE A 187 -44.10 -25.23 -21.53
N LYS A 188 -43.21 -25.43 -22.50
CA LYS A 188 -43.61 -26.02 -23.79
C LYS A 188 -44.02 -27.50 -23.65
N LYS A 189 -43.36 -28.26 -22.77
CA LYS A 189 -43.74 -29.65 -22.47
C LYS A 189 -45.09 -29.74 -21.76
N GLU A 190 -45.34 -28.90 -20.76
CA GLU A 190 -46.61 -28.84 -20.02
C GLU A 190 -47.79 -28.49 -20.95
N ARG A 191 -47.63 -27.48 -21.83
CA ARG A 191 -48.66 -27.14 -22.81
C ARG A 191 -49.00 -28.25 -23.80
N LYS A 192 -48.04 -29.13 -24.11
CA LYS A 192 -48.31 -30.30 -24.96
C LYS A 192 -49.09 -31.42 -24.24
N HIS A 193 -48.92 -31.56 -22.92
CA HIS A 193 -49.67 -32.52 -22.10
C HIS A 193 -51.10 -32.10 -21.83
N THR A 194 -51.40 -30.81 -21.75
CA THR A 194 -52.77 -30.29 -21.49
C THR A 194 -53.64 -30.24 -22.74
N ARG A 195 -53.10 -30.48 -23.92
CA ARG A 195 -53.85 -30.50 -25.19
C ARG A 195 -54.20 -31.91 -25.71
N LYS A 196 -53.85 -32.94 -24.93
CA LYS A 196 -54.33 -34.33 -25.15
C LYS A 196 -55.38 -34.66 -24.12
#